data_59a9e0384508a643571fab17c6f9f9bc
#
_entry.id   59a9e0384508a643571fab17c6f9f9bc
#
_cell.length_a   1.000
_cell.length_b   1.000
_cell.length_c   1.000
_cell.angle_alpha   90.00
_cell.angle_beta   90.00
_cell.angle_gamma   90.00
#
_symmetry.space_group_name_H-M   'P 1'
#
loop_
_entity.id
_entity.type
_entity.pdbx_description
1 polymer ?
#
loop_
_entity_poly.entity_id
_entity_poly.type
_entity_poly.pdbx_seq_one_letter_code
_entity_poly.pdbx_strand_id
1 'polypeptide(L)'
;MLVEEVSQGVAVLNQPAGHLEPHESLIEAAARETLEETCWRSDITAYLGVTIVTAKNGICYLRHSFVATATEFDNTRIRDSSIIDTHWMSREELLASKKPLRHGVVLDVIDRYIAGTAVSLDLVRHL
;
A
#
# COMPACT_ATOMS: atom_id res chain seq x y z
N MET A 1 0.75 1.53 8.03
CA MET A 1 2.09 1.94 7.55
C MET A 1 1.95 2.68 6.24
N LEU A 2 2.74 3.73 6.05
CA LEU A 2 2.78 4.55 4.84
C LEU A 2 4.23 4.69 4.37
N VAL A 3 4.41 4.85 3.07
CA VAL A 3 5.69 5.21 2.44
C VAL A 3 5.65 6.68 2.02
N GLU A 4 6.79 7.34 2.10
CA GLU A 4 7.00 8.67 1.56
C GLU A 4 7.83 8.56 0.29
N GLU A 5 7.31 9.07 -0.81
CA GLU A 5 7.89 8.97 -2.14
C GLU A 5 7.80 10.30 -2.89
N VAL A 6 8.60 10.48 -3.94
CA VAL A 6 8.49 11.67 -4.79
C VAL A 6 7.51 11.43 -5.92
N SER A 7 6.48 12.27 -6.02
CA SER A 7 5.55 12.30 -7.14
C SER A 7 5.54 13.68 -7.76
N GLN A 8 5.93 13.80 -9.02
CA GLN A 8 6.01 15.07 -9.75
C GLN A 8 6.84 16.16 -9.02
N GLY A 9 7.94 15.75 -8.41
CA GLY A 9 8.85 16.66 -7.69
C GLY A 9 8.39 17.02 -6.26
N VAL A 10 7.29 16.44 -5.77
CA VAL A 10 6.77 16.68 -4.43
C VAL A 10 6.79 15.38 -3.63
N ALA A 11 7.24 15.47 -2.37
CA ALA A 11 7.15 14.35 -1.43
C ALA A 11 5.69 14.12 -1.03
N VAL A 12 5.19 12.89 -1.20
CA VAL A 12 3.81 12.51 -0.93
C VAL A 12 3.76 11.22 -0.12
N LEU A 13 2.68 11.02 0.63
CA LEU A 13 2.42 9.78 1.34
C LEU A 13 1.52 8.84 0.52
N ASN A 14 1.84 7.56 0.56
CA ASN A 14 1.07 6.47 -0.06
C ASN A 14 1.11 5.23 0.84
N GLN A 15 0.23 4.25 0.64
CA GLN A 15 0.50 2.89 1.12
C GLN A 15 1.56 2.23 0.23
N PRO A 16 2.34 1.26 0.76
CA PRO A 16 3.19 0.41 -0.09
C PRO A 16 2.38 -0.16 -1.25
N ALA A 17 2.87 0.00 -2.47
CA ALA A 17 2.12 -0.39 -3.67
C ALA A 17 3.00 -0.45 -4.91
N GLY A 18 2.81 -1.48 -5.72
CA GLY A 18 3.46 -1.62 -7.02
C GLY A 18 2.61 -2.42 -8.00
N HIS A 19 3.24 -2.90 -9.04
CA HIS A 19 2.59 -3.63 -10.12
C HIS A 19 2.68 -5.13 -9.90
N LEU A 20 1.62 -5.85 -10.34
CA LEU A 20 1.65 -7.30 -10.41
C LEU A 20 2.74 -7.75 -11.41
N GLU A 21 3.56 -8.70 -11.00
CA GLU A 21 4.56 -9.32 -11.86
C GLU A 21 4.04 -10.64 -12.47
N PRO A 22 4.63 -11.09 -13.59
CA PRO A 22 4.28 -12.38 -14.16
C PRO A 22 4.49 -13.52 -13.15
N HIS A 23 3.53 -14.43 -13.08
CA HIS A 23 3.57 -15.66 -12.27
C HIS A 23 3.43 -15.46 -10.74
N GLU A 24 3.08 -14.27 -10.27
CA GLU A 24 2.71 -14.07 -8.86
C GLU A 24 1.20 -13.81 -8.70
N SER A 25 0.67 -14.14 -7.53
CA SER A 25 -0.69 -13.76 -7.14
C SER A 25 -0.73 -12.32 -6.62
N LEU A 26 -1.93 -11.74 -6.57
CA LEU A 26 -2.13 -10.41 -5.96
C LEU A 26 -1.69 -10.36 -4.49
N ILE A 27 -1.80 -11.48 -3.76
CA ILE A 27 -1.38 -11.59 -2.36
C ILE A 27 0.15 -11.58 -2.25
N GLU A 28 0.83 -12.34 -3.11
CA GLU A 28 2.29 -12.35 -3.17
C GLU A 28 2.84 -10.99 -3.60
N ALA A 29 2.23 -10.35 -4.60
CA ALA A 29 2.59 -9.00 -5.01
C ALA A 29 2.50 -7.99 -3.85
N ALA A 30 1.39 -8.01 -3.10
CA ALA A 30 1.20 -7.10 -1.96
C ALA A 30 2.27 -7.31 -0.87
N ALA A 31 2.62 -8.57 -0.56
CA ALA A 31 3.67 -8.88 0.40
C ALA A 31 5.07 -8.48 -0.10
N ARG A 32 5.37 -8.74 -1.38
CA ARG A 32 6.64 -8.38 -2.03
C ARG A 32 6.85 -6.87 -2.03
N GLU A 33 5.87 -6.10 -2.53
CA GLU A 33 5.95 -4.64 -2.57
C GLU A 33 6.12 -4.03 -1.17
N THR A 34 5.39 -4.56 -0.18
CA THR A 34 5.54 -4.13 1.21
C THR A 34 6.98 -4.35 1.69
N LEU A 35 7.57 -5.51 1.41
CA LEU A 35 8.93 -5.83 1.80
C LEU A 35 9.97 -4.96 1.07
N GLU A 36 9.80 -4.74 -0.23
CA GLU A 36 10.72 -3.95 -1.06
C GLU A 36 10.73 -2.47 -0.66
N GLU A 37 9.56 -1.90 -0.45
CA GLU A 37 9.42 -0.48 -0.12
C GLU A 37 9.65 -0.15 1.35
N THR A 38 9.51 -1.13 2.27
CA THR A 38 9.54 -0.84 3.71
C THR A 38 10.53 -1.66 4.53
N CYS A 39 11.11 -2.70 3.95
CA CYS A 39 11.89 -3.74 4.64
C CYS A 39 11.09 -4.53 5.71
N TRP A 40 9.77 -4.39 5.77
CA TRP A 40 8.92 -5.17 6.66
C TRP A 40 8.35 -6.39 5.93
N ARG A 41 8.57 -7.58 6.51
CA ARG A 41 7.81 -8.78 6.17
C ARG A 41 6.40 -8.65 6.71
N SER A 42 5.44 -9.12 5.95
CA SER A 42 4.03 -8.99 6.33
C SER A 42 3.22 -10.21 5.92
N ASP A 43 2.28 -10.58 6.77
CA ASP A 43 1.23 -11.55 6.47
C ASP A 43 0.00 -10.80 5.96
N ILE A 44 -0.42 -11.10 4.75
CA ILE A 44 -1.66 -10.56 4.18
C ILE A 44 -2.83 -11.32 4.81
N THR A 45 -3.73 -10.62 5.47
CA THR A 45 -4.76 -11.23 6.32
C THR A 45 -6.19 -11.06 5.82
N ALA A 46 -6.47 -10.00 5.03
CA ALA A 46 -7.79 -9.78 4.47
C ALA A 46 -7.73 -8.91 3.20
N TYR A 47 -8.79 -8.93 2.43
CA TYR A 47 -8.96 -8.14 1.22
C TYR A 47 -9.89 -6.94 1.48
N LEU A 48 -9.45 -5.74 1.10
CA LEU A 48 -10.23 -4.50 1.22
C LEU A 48 -10.96 -4.11 -0.07
N GLY A 49 -10.75 -4.88 -1.14
CA GLY A 49 -11.42 -4.66 -2.41
C GLY A 49 -10.57 -3.97 -3.47
N VAL A 50 -11.22 -3.66 -4.59
CA VAL A 50 -10.63 -3.00 -5.74
C VAL A 50 -11.16 -1.58 -5.88
N THR A 51 -10.28 -0.67 -6.26
CA THR A 51 -10.62 0.73 -6.57
C THR A 51 -10.04 1.09 -7.93
N ILE A 52 -10.82 1.76 -8.78
CA ILE A 52 -10.31 2.35 -10.03
C ILE A 52 -9.67 3.69 -9.67
N VAL A 53 -8.39 3.80 -9.96
CA VAL A 53 -7.61 5.04 -9.74
C VAL A 53 -7.13 5.55 -11.08
N THR A 54 -7.57 6.74 -11.48
CA THR A 54 -7.07 7.41 -12.68
C THR A 54 -5.90 8.32 -12.30
N ALA A 55 -4.71 7.98 -12.77
CA ALA A 55 -3.53 8.80 -12.56
C ALA A 55 -3.58 10.08 -13.40
N LYS A 56 -2.77 11.08 -13.04
CA LYS A 56 -2.72 12.39 -13.73
C LYS A 56 -2.33 12.28 -15.21
N ASN A 57 -1.64 11.22 -15.61
CA ASN A 57 -1.30 10.92 -17.00
C ASN A 57 -2.46 10.25 -17.79
N GLY A 58 -3.65 10.08 -17.18
CA GLY A 58 -4.82 9.46 -17.78
C GLY A 58 -4.86 7.94 -17.73
N ILE A 59 -3.84 7.28 -17.18
CA ILE A 59 -3.83 5.82 -17.03
C ILE A 59 -4.76 5.42 -15.89
N CYS A 60 -5.66 4.46 -16.16
CA CYS A 60 -6.54 3.86 -15.16
C CYS A 60 -5.90 2.59 -14.59
N TYR A 61 -5.78 2.55 -13.28
CA TYR A 61 -5.30 1.40 -12.52
C TYR A 61 -6.43 0.73 -11.76
N LEU A 62 -6.46 -0.59 -11.79
CA LEU A 62 -7.25 -1.41 -10.87
C LEU A 62 -6.38 -1.65 -9.63
N ARG A 63 -6.60 -0.88 -8.58
CA ARG A 63 -5.84 -0.98 -7.33
C ARG A 63 -6.54 -1.95 -6.39
N HIS A 64 -5.94 -3.11 -6.18
CA HIS A 64 -6.33 -4.07 -5.16
C HIS A 64 -5.70 -3.67 -3.83
N SER A 65 -6.50 -3.65 -2.76
CA SER A 65 -6.05 -3.24 -1.43
C SER A 65 -6.25 -4.38 -0.43
N PHE A 66 -5.31 -4.50 0.49
CA PHE A 66 -5.26 -5.60 1.46
C PHE A 66 -5.03 -5.07 2.88
N VAL A 67 -5.41 -5.87 3.86
CA VAL A 67 -4.97 -5.75 5.25
C VAL A 67 -3.78 -6.67 5.44
N ALA A 68 -2.76 -6.18 6.12
CA ALA A 68 -1.58 -6.95 6.43
C ALA A 68 -1.14 -6.72 7.87
N THR A 69 -0.54 -7.74 8.47
CA THR A 69 0.15 -7.64 9.76
C THR A 69 1.65 -7.66 9.51
N ALA A 70 2.37 -6.63 9.95
CA ALA A 70 3.83 -6.62 9.90
C ALA A 70 4.37 -7.63 10.92
N THR A 71 5.28 -8.51 10.47
CA THR A 71 5.78 -9.62 11.28
C THR A 71 7.23 -9.44 11.69
N GLU A 72 8.10 -9.03 10.77
CA GLU A 72 9.54 -8.92 11.00
C GLU A 72 10.14 -7.78 10.17
N PHE A 73 11.02 -7.00 10.78
CA PHE A 73 11.84 -6.02 10.06
C PHE A 73 13.14 -6.67 9.58
N ASP A 74 13.35 -6.68 8.28
CA ASP A 74 14.56 -7.23 7.65
C ASP A 74 15.64 -6.14 7.54
N ASN A 75 16.48 -6.07 8.56
CA ASN A 75 17.58 -5.10 8.63
C ASN A 75 18.74 -5.37 7.65
N THR A 76 18.71 -6.46 6.91
CA THR A 76 19.70 -6.79 5.90
C THR A 76 19.34 -6.25 4.51
N ARG A 77 18.09 -5.83 4.31
CA ARG A 77 17.61 -5.29 3.04
C ARG A 77 17.86 -3.79 2.94
N ILE A 78 18.07 -3.36 1.72
CA ILE A 78 18.03 -1.94 1.36
C ILE A 78 16.65 -1.68 0.77
N ARG A 79 15.96 -0.70 1.32
CA ARG A 79 14.67 -0.21 0.85
C ARG A 79 14.78 0.28 -0.60
N ASP A 80 13.71 0.15 -1.39
CA ASP A 80 13.64 0.69 -2.74
C ASP A 80 14.07 2.17 -2.74
N SER A 81 14.93 2.52 -3.70
CA SER A 81 15.52 3.86 -3.80
C SER A 81 14.49 4.98 -4.12
N SER A 82 13.31 4.62 -4.60
CA SER A 82 12.20 5.56 -4.82
C SER A 82 11.53 6.00 -3.52
N ILE A 83 11.73 5.27 -2.42
CA ILE A 83 11.12 5.53 -1.12
C ILE A 83 12.06 6.36 -0.25
N ILE A 84 11.61 7.55 0.13
CA ILE A 84 12.34 8.47 1.01
C ILE A 84 12.32 7.97 2.45
N ASP A 85 11.13 7.62 2.95
CA ASP A 85 10.94 7.19 4.33
C ASP A 85 9.68 6.32 4.51
N THR A 86 9.55 5.69 5.67
CA THR A 86 8.37 4.91 6.07
C THR A 86 7.81 5.44 7.38
N HIS A 87 6.49 5.48 7.51
CA HIS A 87 5.80 6.04 8.65
C HIS A 87 4.71 5.11 9.17
N TRP A 88 4.72 4.88 10.47
CA TRP A 88 3.58 4.29 11.18
C TRP A 88 2.70 5.43 11.68
N MET A 89 1.51 5.56 11.12
CA MET A 89 0.57 6.63 11.44
C MET A 89 -0.84 6.08 11.62
N SER A 90 -1.54 6.57 12.63
CA SER A 90 -2.99 6.48 12.68
C SER A 90 -3.63 7.41 11.64
N ARG A 91 -4.93 7.28 11.43
CA ARG A 91 -5.68 8.18 10.56
C ARG A 91 -5.58 9.65 11.02
N GLU A 92 -5.69 9.86 12.33
CA GLU A 92 -5.63 11.18 12.97
C GLU A 92 -4.25 11.81 12.79
N GLU A 93 -3.18 11.04 13.00
CA GLU A 93 -1.80 11.49 12.79
C GLU A 93 -1.55 11.83 11.32
N LEU A 94 -2.07 11.02 10.39
CA LEU A 94 -1.97 11.30 8.96
C LEU A 94 -2.61 12.64 8.60
N LEU A 95 -3.82 12.90 9.08
CA LEU A 95 -4.52 14.16 8.83
C LEU A 95 -3.80 15.35 9.50
N ALA A 96 -3.29 15.16 10.71
CA ALA A 96 -2.54 16.20 11.43
C ALA A 96 -1.19 16.52 10.78
N SER A 97 -0.57 15.58 10.07
CA SER A 97 0.73 15.76 9.42
C SER A 97 0.72 16.82 8.33
N LYS A 98 -0.45 17.07 7.72
CA LYS A 98 -0.64 17.96 6.56
C LYS A 98 0.25 17.62 5.35
N LYS A 99 0.88 16.44 5.35
CA LYS A 99 1.65 15.96 4.20
C LYS A 99 0.71 15.65 3.04
N PRO A 100 1.11 15.99 1.80
CA PRO A 100 0.32 15.66 0.63
C PRO A 100 0.17 14.14 0.49
N LEU A 101 -1.02 13.69 0.09
CA LEU A 101 -1.26 12.30 -0.27
C LEU A 101 -1.07 12.13 -1.78
N ARG A 102 -0.53 10.99 -2.19
CA ARG A 102 -0.37 10.66 -3.60
C ARG A 102 -1.71 10.69 -4.34
N HIS A 103 -2.75 10.18 -3.70
CA HIS A 103 -4.12 10.15 -4.21
C HIS A 103 -5.12 10.01 -3.06
N GLY A 104 -6.38 10.40 -3.30
CA GLY A 104 -7.46 10.25 -2.31
C GLY A 104 -7.71 8.81 -1.85
N VAL A 105 -7.32 7.81 -2.65
CA VAL A 105 -7.42 6.40 -2.30
C VAL A 105 -6.66 6.05 -1.01
N VAL A 106 -5.65 6.82 -0.64
CA VAL A 106 -4.87 6.60 0.60
C VAL A 106 -5.77 6.68 1.83
N LEU A 107 -6.62 7.70 1.91
CA LEU A 107 -7.60 7.83 2.99
C LEU A 107 -8.78 6.87 2.82
N ASP A 108 -9.28 6.69 1.60
CA ASP A 108 -10.40 5.77 1.33
C ASP A 108 -10.12 4.36 1.85
N VAL A 109 -8.94 3.83 1.59
CA VAL A 109 -8.53 2.49 2.06
C VAL A 109 -8.46 2.41 3.58
N ILE A 110 -7.94 3.45 4.24
CA ILE A 110 -7.90 3.52 5.71
C ILE A 110 -9.31 3.59 6.29
N ASP A 111 -10.18 4.42 5.73
CA ASP A 111 -11.56 4.58 6.17
C ASP A 111 -12.36 3.28 6.00
N ARG A 112 -12.17 2.55 4.91
CA ARG A 112 -12.77 1.24 4.68
C ARG A 112 -12.30 0.20 5.70
N TYR A 113 -11.00 0.19 6.02
CA TYR A 113 -10.47 -0.69 7.07
C TYR A 113 -11.11 -0.39 8.43
N ILE A 114 -11.19 0.89 8.82
CA ILE A 114 -11.81 1.32 10.08
C ILE A 114 -13.30 0.98 10.11
N ALA A 115 -13.98 1.09 8.99
CA ALA A 115 -15.40 0.73 8.86
C ALA A 115 -15.67 -0.79 8.89
N GLY A 116 -14.61 -1.63 8.94
CA GLY A 116 -14.74 -3.09 9.02
C GLY A 116 -15.21 -3.75 7.72
N THR A 117 -14.92 -3.15 6.56
CA THR A 117 -15.36 -3.68 5.25
C THR A 117 -14.42 -4.75 4.68
N ALA A 118 -13.38 -5.14 5.41
CA ALA A 118 -12.46 -6.19 4.99
C ALA A 118 -13.16 -7.54 4.89
N VAL A 119 -12.82 -8.30 3.84
CA VAL A 119 -13.41 -9.61 3.54
C VAL A 119 -12.33 -10.69 3.45
N SER A 120 -12.75 -11.97 3.42
CA SER A 120 -11.84 -13.11 3.31
C SER A 120 -10.97 -13.04 2.05
N LEU A 121 -9.72 -13.50 2.19
CA LEU A 121 -8.81 -13.70 1.05
C LEU A 121 -9.29 -14.77 0.06
N ASP A 122 -10.24 -15.63 0.44
CA ASP A 122 -10.82 -16.65 -0.45
C ASP A 122 -11.49 -16.05 -1.70
N LEU A 123 -11.80 -14.75 -1.67
CA LEU A 123 -12.28 -14.00 -2.84
C LEU A 123 -11.18 -13.67 -3.84
N VAL A 124 -9.91 -13.79 -3.44
CA VAL A 124 -8.74 -13.49 -4.29
C VAL A 124 -8.10 -14.80 -4.71
N ARG A 125 -8.34 -15.21 -5.95
CA ARG A 125 -7.87 -16.52 -6.45
C ARG A 125 -6.83 -16.33 -7.55
N HIS A 126 -5.81 -17.16 -7.49
CA HIS A 126 -4.83 -17.36 -8.55
C HIS A 126 -4.93 -18.81 -9.03
N LEU A 127 -5.07 -19.03 -10.33
CA LEU A 127 -5.20 -20.36 -10.96
C LEU A 127 -3.96 -20.68 -11.78
#